data_983d593d14a818c9bc91bde1cafa1c26
#
_entry.id   983d593d14a818c9bc91bde1cafa1c26
#
_cell.length_a   1.000
_cell.length_b   1.000
_cell.length_c   1.000
_cell.angle_alpha   90.00
_cell.angle_beta   90.00
_cell.angle_gamma   90.00
#
_symmetry.space_group_name_H-M   'P 1'
#
loop_
_entity.id
_entity.type
_entity.pdbx_description
1 polymer ?
#
loop_
_entity_poly.entity_id
_entity_poly.type
_entity_poly.pdbx_seq_one_letter_code
_entity_poly.pdbx_strand_id
1 'polypeptide(L)'
;MSDSAKTQVDRLLDTVVSEAASDLHLSVGSHPVLRVSGSLVPLLQEPVLKPEDTQAILEAMMPAERAERFQKEQSIDFSYAHTDKARFRVNGYVVQGSVALAMRLIPHEISTFQSLNLPPILEVFTQRQQGFFLLVGPVGQGKSTTMAAIIDRINETRAEHIVTIEDPVEYVFDNKKSLIHQREVHIDAPDFAAALQAAFREDVNVIMVGEMRDQETIGSAVTAAETGHLVLSTLHTNDASQTIDRIIDMFPPGQQSQVRVQLASSLAGIFSQRLIPRIQGGLIPAYELLINNSAVANLIREGRTHEIATVIQTSSQEGMIDMDRSLAELVRRGEVTVENAYQHASDPKTFERYL
;
A
#
# COMPACT_ATOMS: atom_id res chain seq x y z
N MET A 1 -32.54 -15.83 10.80
CA MET A 1 -32.26 -14.50 10.23
C MET A 1 -30.91 -14.43 9.52
N SER A 2 -29.86 -15.11 9.97
CA SER A 2 -28.52 -15.04 9.36
C SER A 2 -28.42 -15.60 7.92
N ASP A 3 -29.15 -16.66 7.59
CA ASP A 3 -29.08 -17.30 6.25
C ASP A 3 -29.63 -16.41 5.11
N SER A 4 -30.67 -15.63 5.38
CA SER A 4 -31.25 -14.70 4.39
C SER A 4 -30.32 -13.52 4.11
N ALA A 5 -29.70 -12.94 5.13
CA ALA A 5 -28.77 -11.83 4.96
C ALA A 5 -27.50 -12.29 4.23
N LYS A 6 -26.95 -13.47 4.57
CA LYS A 6 -25.79 -14.04 3.89
C LYS A 6 -26.08 -14.29 2.40
N THR A 7 -27.24 -14.89 2.07
CA THR A 7 -27.64 -15.09 0.69
C THR A 7 -27.77 -13.79 -0.09
N GLN A 8 -28.27 -12.71 0.56
CA GLN A 8 -28.33 -11.39 -0.06
C GLN A 8 -26.95 -10.81 -0.30
N VAL A 9 -26.04 -10.91 0.69
CA VAL A 9 -24.64 -10.51 0.54
C VAL A 9 -24.00 -11.22 -0.64
N ASP A 10 -24.06 -12.54 -0.68
CA ASP A 10 -23.44 -13.35 -1.74
C ASP A 10 -23.94 -12.94 -3.13
N ARG A 11 -25.25 -12.75 -3.30
CA ARG A 11 -25.83 -12.28 -4.56
C ARG A 11 -25.34 -10.89 -4.98
N LEU A 12 -25.25 -9.94 -4.03
CA LEU A 12 -24.76 -8.59 -4.31
C LEU A 12 -23.28 -8.61 -4.70
N LEU A 13 -22.45 -9.40 -4.00
CA LEU A 13 -21.03 -9.52 -4.30
C LEU A 13 -20.77 -10.24 -5.64
N ASP A 14 -21.57 -11.27 -5.98
CA ASP A 14 -21.56 -11.89 -7.31
C ASP A 14 -21.87 -10.87 -8.41
N THR A 15 -22.81 -9.96 -8.15
CA THR A 15 -23.14 -8.88 -9.10
C THR A 15 -21.95 -7.92 -9.28
N VAL A 16 -21.25 -7.55 -8.19
CA VAL A 16 -20.02 -6.73 -8.30
C VAL A 16 -19.00 -7.36 -9.21
N VAL A 17 -18.75 -8.68 -9.04
CA VAL A 17 -17.76 -9.41 -9.82
C VAL A 17 -18.20 -9.52 -11.30
N SER A 18 -19.47 -9.88 -11.56
CA SER A 18 -19.98 -10.07 -12.93
C SER A 18 -20.06 -8.78 -13.74
N GLU A 19 -20.36 -7.65 -13.10
CA GLU A 19 -20.41 -6.32 -13.72
C GLU A 19 -19.05 -5.61 -13.77
N ALA A 20 -17.97 -6.27 -13.32
CA ALA A 20 -16.63 -5.69 -13.19
C ALA A 20 -16.64 -4.32 -12.44
N ALA A 21 -17.50 -4.23 -11.44
CA ALA A 21 -17.59 -3.04 -10.59
C ALA A 21 -16.43 -2.98 -9.61
N SER A 22 -15.93 -1.77 -9.33
CA SER A 22 -14.85 -1.57 -8.36
C SER A 22 -15.35 -1.50 -6.92
N ASP A 23 -16.55 -0.95 -6.73
CA ASP A 23 -17.11 -0.76 -5.37
C ASP A 23 -18.62 -1.03 -5.37
N LEU A 24 -19.11 -1.44 -4.19
CA LEU A 24 -20.53 -1.53 -3.84
C LEU A 24 -20.81 -0.66 -2.63
N HIS A 25 -21.86 0.16 -2.72
CA HIS A 25 -22.31 1.00 -1.63
C HIS A 25 -23.73 0.59 -1.21
N LEU A 26 -23.92 0.40 0.09
CA LEU A 26 -25.21 0.09 0.71
C LEU A 26 -25.57 1.18 1.72
N SER A 27 -26.70 1.85 1.50
CA SER A 27 -27.19 2.90 2.37
C SER A 27 -28.70 2.80 2.53
N VAL A 28 -29.20 3.11 3.71
CA VAL A 28 -30.64 3.14 3.98
C VAL A 28 -31.34 4.17 3.11
N GLY A 29 -32.52 3.81 2.59
CA GLY A 29 -33.33 4.67 1.72
C GLY A 29 -32.87 4.69 0.25
N SER A 30 -31.89 3.87 -0.12
CA SER A 30 -31.36 3.73 -1.48
C SER A 30 -31.37 2.28 -1.94
N HIS A 31 -31.43 2.06 -3.25
CA HIS A 31 -31.05 0.78 -3.83
C HIS A 31 -29.54 0.55 -3.58
N PRO A 32 -29.02 -0.71 -3.57
CA PRO A 32 -27.60 -0.97 -3.67
C PRO A 32 -26.99 -0.25 -4.89
N VAL A 33 -25.82 0.36 -4.75
CA VAL A 33 -25.17 1.16 -5.80
C VAL A 33 -23.81 0.59 -6.12
N LEU A 34 -23.57 0.25 -7.38
CA LEU A 34 -22.28 -0.15 -7.90
C LEU A 34 -21.46 1.07 -8.36
N ARG A 35 -20.14 0.95 -8.33
CA ARG A 35 -19.24 1.85 -9.06
C ARG A 35 -18.66 1.09 -10.25
N VAL A 36 -19.12 1.43 -11.45
CA VAL A 36 -18.68 0.82 -12.70
C VAL A 36 -17.97 1.88 -13.55
N SER A 37 -16.71 1.65 -13.91
CA SER A 37 -15.89 2.60 -14.68
C SER A 37 -15.91 4.03 -14.11
N GLY A 38 -15.89 4.15 -12.78
CA GLY A 38 -15.89 5.42 -12.04
C GLY A 38 -17.29 6.02 -11.78
N SER A 39 -18.33 5.59 -12.50
CA SER A 39 -19.71 6.08 -12.36
C SER A 39 -20.50 5.27 -11.33
N LEU A 40 -21.39 5.94 -10.59
CA LEU A 40 -22.32 5.28 -9.66
C LEU A 40 -23.56 4.83 -10.39
N VAL A 41 -23.87 3.52 -10.31
CA VAL A 41 -25.00 2.86 -11.00
C VAL A 41 -25.89 2.16 -9.97
N PRO A 42 -27.14 2.60 -9.74
CA PRO A 42 -28.04 1.93 -8.82
C PRO A 42 -28.58 0.62 -9.41
N LEU A 43 -28.66 -0.42 -8.58
CA LEU A 43 -29.28 -1.71 -8.91
C LEU A 43 -30.79 -1.64 -8.70
N LEU A 44 -31.53 -1.13 -9.67
CA LEU A 44 -32.97 -0.88 -9.59
C LEU A 44 -33.80 -2.17 -9.42
N GLN A 45 -33.26 -3.33 -9.76
CA GLN A 45 -33.87 -4.64 -9.55
C GLN A 45 -33.81 -5.10 -8.08
N GLU A 46 -32.91 -4.52 -7.28
CA GLU A 46 -32.83 -4.77 -5.85
C GLU A 46 -33.77 -3.84 -5.08
N PRO A 47 -34.30 -4.24 -3.92
CA PRO A 47 -35.14 -3.38 -3.12
C PRO A 47 -34.37 -2.18 -2.54
N VAL A 48 -35.12 -1.12 -2.22
CA VAL A 48 -34.60 -0.02 -1.42
C VAL A 48 -34.31 -0.54 0.00
N LEU A 49 -33.08 -0.33 0.46
CA LEU A 49 -32.58 -0.86 1.74
C LEU A 49 -33.19 -0.12 2.93
N LYS A 50 -33.55 -0.90 3.94
CA LYS A 50 -34.03 -0.44 5.23
C LYS A 50 -32.93 -0.53 6.31
N PRO A 51 -33.08 0.11 7.49
CA PRO A 51 -32.09 0.02 8.57
C PRO A 51 -31.78 -1.43 9.00
N GLU A 52 -32.82 -2.28 9.05
CA GLU A 52 -32.65 -3.70 9.38
C GLU A 52 -31.83 -4.47 8.35
N ASP A 53 -31.90 -4.11 7.05
CA ASP A 53 -31.18 -4.80 5.98
C ASP A 53 -29.69 -4.51 6.06
N THR A 54 -29.31 -3.24 6.16
CA THR A 54 -27.88 -2.84 6.25
C THR A 54 -27.22 -3.33 7.53
N GLN A 55 -27.93 -3.32 8.65
CA GLN A 55 -27.46 -3.88 9.91
C GLN A 55 -27.21 -5.39 9.79
N ALA A 56 -28.19 -6.14 9.26
CA ALA A 56 -28.08 -7.59 9.09
C ALA A 56 -26.96 -7.97 8.11
N ILE A 57 -26.77 -7.20 7.05
CA ILE A 57 -25.66 -7.40 6.09
C ILE A 57 -24.32 -7.22 6.79
N LEU A 58 -24.13 -6.13 7.55
CA LEU A 58 -22.89 -5.91 8.30
C LEU A 58 -22.62 -7.04 9.29
N GLU A 59 -23.61 -7.43 10.07
CA GLU A 59 -23.50 -8.51 11.06
C GLU A 59 -23.17 -9.87 10.41
N ALA A 60 -23.69 -10.14 9.21
CA ALA A 60 -23.40 -11.37 8.48
C ALA A 60 -21.95 -11.44 7.92
N MET A 61 -21.32 -10.30 7.73
CA MET A 61 -19.98 -10.20 7.16
C MET A 61 -18.90 -9.95 8.21
N MET A 62 -19.23 -9.23 9.27
CA MET A 62 -18.27 -8.72 10.25
C MET A 62 -17.73 -9.87 11.13
N PRO A 63 -16.40 -9.99 11.29
CA PRO A 63 -15.82 -10.92 12.27
C PRO A 63 -16.31 -10.60 13.69
N ALA A 64 -16.60 -11.67 14.46
CA ALA A 64 -17.15 -11.55 15.82
C ALA A 64 -16.25 -10.71 16.74
N GLU A 65 -14.93 -10.82 16.56
CA GLU A 65 -13.90 -10.11 17.32
C GLU A 65 -13.97 -8.58 17.13
N ARG A 66 -14.62 -8.12 16.04
CA ARG A 66 -14.74 -6.69 15.71
C ARG A 66 -16.07 -6.06 16.15
N ALA A 67 -17.03 -6.84 16.61
CA ALA A 67 -18.36 -6.35 16.97
C ALA A 67 -18.33 -5.30 18.10
N GLU A 68 -17.54 -5.55 19.16
CA GLU A 68 -17.40 -4.59 20.29
C GLU A 68 -16.75 -3.28 19.84
N ARG A 69 -15.75 -3.38 18.95
CA ARG A 69 -15.08 -2.21 18.40
C ARG A 69 -16.03 -1.36 17.58
N PHE A 70 -16.82 -2.00 16.69
CA PHE A 70 -17.84 -1.28 15.91
C PHE A 70 -18.86 -0.56 16.78
N GLN A 71 -19.36 -1.19 17.85
CA GLN A 71 -20.29 -0.56 18.78
C GLN A 71 -19.70 0.71 19.44
N LYS A 72 -18.40 0.70 19.71
CA LYS A 72 -17.69 1.82 20.35
C LYS A 72 -17.30 2.92 19.36
N GLU A 73 -16.75 2.55 18.21
CA GLU A 73 -16.14 3.48 17.25
C GLU A 73 -17.11 3.93 16.15
N GLN A 74 -18.25 3.24 15.98
CA GLN A 74 -19.25 3.51 14.94
C GLN A 74 -18.72 3.44 13.51
N SER A 75 -17.54 2.84 13.34
CA SER A 75 -16.89 2.57 12.05
C SER A 75 -15.97 1.36 12.18
N ILE A 76 -15.88 0.54 11.14
CA ILE A 76 -15.05 -0.64 11.12
C ILE A 76 -14.56 -0.95 9.70
N ASP A 77 -13.27 -1.23 9.56
CA ASP A 77 -12.67 -1.76 8.33
C ASP A 77 -12.30 -3.25 8.54
N PHE A 78 -12.55 -4.09 7.53
CA PHE A 78 -12.12 -5.49 7.53
C PHE A 78 -12.12 -6.05 6.11
N SER A 79 -11.41 -7.16 5.92
CA SER A 79 -11.47 -7.92 4.68
C SER A 79 -12.54 -9.02 4.77
N TYR A 80 -13.23 -9.29 3.66
CA TYR A 80 -14.24 -10.34 3.54
C TYR A 80 -13.94 -11.21 2.33
N ALA A 81 -13.70 -12.51 2.55
CA ALA A 81 -13.57 -13.49 1.49
C ALA A 81 -14.97 -13.96 1.04
N HIS A 82 -15.33 -13.69 -0.20
CA HIS A 82 -16.63 -14.09 -0.76
C HIS A 82 -16.56 -15.48 -1.41
N THR A 83 -15.51 -15.69 -2.21
CA THR A 83 -15.21 -16.98 -2.88
C THR A 83 -13.71 -17.19 -2.87
N ASP A 84 -13.24 -18.34 -3.35
CA ASP A 84 -11.80 -18.59 -3.52
C ASP A 84 -11.14 -17.57 -4.48
N LYS A 85 -11.92 -16.81 -5.24
CA LYS A 85 -11.45 -15.88 -6.27
C LYS A 85 -11.85 -14.42 -6.05
N ALA A 86 -12.66 -14.12 -5.05
CA ALA A 86 -13.14 -12.75 -4.79
C ALA A 86 -13.02 -12.39 -3.31
N ARG A 87 -12.34 -11.32 -3.04
CA ARG A 87 -12.19 -10.72 -1.72
C ARG A 87 -12.59 -9.26 -1.76
N PHE A 88 -13.13 -8.77 -0.66
CA PHE A 88 -13.59 -7.38 -0.54
C PHE A 88 -12.98 -6.73 0.69
N ARG A 89 -12.55 -5.47 0.55
CA ARG A 89 -12.35 -4.58 1.67
C ARG A 89 -13.70 -3.95 2.02
N VAL A 90 -14.13 -4.12 3.24
CA VAL A 90 -15.43 -3.65 3.73
C VAL A 90 -15.20 -2.56 4.77
N ASN A 91 -15.79 -1.39 4.57
CA ASN A 91 -15.95 -0.38 5.59
C ASN A 91 -17.44 -0.31 5.97
N GLY A 92 -17.77 -0.69 7.22
CA GLY A 92 -19.07 -0.49 7.82
C GLY A 92 -19.03 0.75 8.70
N TYR A 93 -20.00 1.67 8.57
CA TYR A 93 -20.02 2.91 9.34
C TYR A 93 -21.46 3.36 9.64
N VAL A 94 -21.62 4.24 10.64
CA VAL A 94 -22.91 4.79 11.00
C VAL A 94 -23.10 6.17 10.39
N VAL A 95 -24.23 6.37 9.70
CA VAL A 95 -24.65 7.65 9.12
C VAL A 95 -26.13 7.89 9.46
N GLN A 96 -26.45 9.05 10.03
CA GLN A 96 -27.82 9.41 10.46
C GLN A 96 -28.50 8.34 11.35
N GLY A 97 -27.72 7.70 12.23
CA GLY A 97 -28.20 6.67 13.15
C GLY A 97 -28.44 5.29 12.52
N SER A 98 -28.06 5.08 11.26
CA SER A 98 -28.21 3.80 10.56
C SER A 98 -26.87 3.33 10.01
N VAL A 99 -26.72 2.02 9.83
CA VAL A 99 -25.51 1.44 9.22
C VAL A 99 -25.49 1.67 7.71
N ALA A 100 -24.33 2.02 7.20
CA ALA A 100 -24.00 2.02 5.79
C ALA A 100 -22.73 1.21 5.55
N LEU A 101 -22.54 0.66 4.33
CA LEU A 101 -21.38 -0.11 3.97
C LEU A 101 -20.79 0.41 2.63
N ALA A 102 -19.48 0.49 2.58
CA ALA A 102 -18.72 0.67 1.36
C ALA A 102 -17.80 -0.55 1.20
N MET A 103 -17.92 -1.25 0.08
CA MET A 103 -17.19 -2.47 -0.19
C MET A 103 -16.39 -2.29 -1.48
N ARG A 104 -15.10 -2.53 -1.44
CA ARG A 104 -14.21 -2.49 -2.60
C ARG A 104 -13.78 -3.89 -2.98
N LEU A 105 -13.96 -4.24 -4.25
CA LEU A 105 -13.45 -5.49 -4.79
C LEU A 105 -11.91 -5.44 -4.82
N ILE A 106 -11.29 -6.43 -4.20
CA ILE A 106 -9.83 -6.63 -4.21
C ILE A 106 -9.51 -7.49 -5.45
N PRO A 107 -8.65 -7.01 -6.36
CA PRO A 107 -8.24 -7.80 -7.51
C PRO A 107 -7.55 -9.10 -7.09
N HIS A 108 -7.93 -10.21 -7.70
CA HIS A 108 -7.28 -11.50 -7.46
C HIS A 108 -5.92 -11.59 -8.19
N GLU A 109 -5.86 -11.02 -9.39
CA GLU A 109 -4.63 -11.05 -10.17
C GLU A 109 -3.67 -9.93 -9.73
N ILE A 110 -2.45 -10.31 -9.36
CA ILE A 110 -1.38 -9.38 -9.06
C ILE A 110 -0.72 -8.97 -10.37
N SER A 111 -0.70 -7.67 -10.61
CA SER A 111 -0.08 -7.11 -11.80
C SER A 111 1.44 -7.27 -11.78
N THR A 112 2.03 -7.56 -12.93
CA THR A 112 3.49 -7.69 -13.08
C THR A 112 4.18 -6.33 -13.17
N PHE A 113 5.51 -6.29 -12.99
CA PHE A 113 6.30 -5.06 -13.18
C PHE A 113 6.09 -4.46 -14.57
N GLN A 114 6.01 -5.30 -15.60
CA GLN A 114 5.80 -4.84 -16.98
C GLN A 114 4.41 -4.24 -17.19
N SER A 115 3.36 -4.89 -16.68
CA SER A 115 1.98 -4.37 -16.82
C SER A 115 1.77 -3.06 -16.07
N LEU A 116 2.50 -2.85 -14.96
CA LEU A 116 2.48 -1.63 -14.18
C LEU A 116 3.43 -0.53 -14.71
N ASN A 117 4.22 -0.81 -15.75
CA ASN A 117 5.27 0.06 -16.24
C ASN A 117 6.29 0.46 -15.15
N LEU A 118 6.57 -0.43 -14.22
CA LEU A 118 7.56 -0.21 -13.17
C LEU A 118 8.98 -0.33 -13.75
N PRO A 119 9.94 0.47 -13.23
CA PRO A 119 11.31 0.44 -13.74
C PRO A 119 12.00 -0.89 -13.38
N PRO A 120 12.75 -1.50 -14.32
CA PRO A 120 13.44 -2.78 -14.09
C PRO A 120 14.42 -2.75 -12.91
N ILE A 121 14.93 -1.59 -12.53
CA ILE A 121 15.84 -1.42 -11.39
C ILE A 121 15.21 -1.89 -10.06
N LEU A 122 13.88 -1.92 -9.94
CA LEU A 122 13.21 -2.44 -8.75
C LEU A 122 13.48 -3.94 -8.53
N GLU A 123 13.84 -4.70 -9.56
CA GLU A 123 14.21 -6.10 -9.40
C GLU A 123 15.46 -6.28 -8.50
N VAL A 124 16.36 -5.31 -8.43
CA VAL A 124 17.51 -5.34 -7.53
C VAL A 124 17.08 -5.47 -6.05
N PHE A 125 15.98 -4.84 -5.69
CA PHE A 125 15.46 -4.89 -4.32
C PHE A 125 14.78 -6.23 -4.01
N THR A 126 14.18 -6.89 -5.00
CA THR A 126 13.59 -8.23 -4.83
C THR A 126 14.63 -9.32 -4.59
N GLN A 127 15.89 -9.09 -4.99
CA GLN A 127 16.99 -10.06 -4.81
C GLN A 127 17.77 -9.85 -3.51
N ARG A 128 17.51 -8.77 -2.77
CA ARG A 128 18.20 -8.53 -1.49
C ARG A 128 17.76 -9.54 -0.44
N GLN A 129 18.73 -9.98 0.37
CA GLN A 129 18.50 -10.88 1.50
C GLN A 129 18.05 -10.09 2.74
N GLN A 130 18.54 -8.86 2.91
CA GLN A 130 18.26 -8.01 4.04
C GLN A 130 18.23 -6.54 3.65
N GLY A 131 17.65 -5.73 4.50
CA GLY A 131 17.59 -4.28 4.37
C GLY A 131 16.18 -3.73 4.46
N PHE A 132 16.05 -2.43 4.51
CA PHE A 132 14.80 -1.70 4.64
C PHE A 132 14.47 -0.97 3.34
N PHE A 133 13.44 -1.39 2.64
CA PHE A 133 12.98 -0.77 1.40
C PHE A 133 11.61 -0.14 1.60
N LEU A 134 11.47 1.12 1.19
CA LEU A 134 10.26 1.91 1.42
C LEU A 134 9.62 2.33 0.10
N LEU A 135 8.32 2.08 -0.02
CA LEU A 135 7.46 2.68 -1.04
C LEU A 135 6.73 3.88 -0.43
N VAL A 136 6.91 5.06 -1.01
CA VAL A 136 6.32 6.28 -0.47
C VAL A 136 5.56 7.06 -1.54
N GLY A 137 4.74 7.99 -1.11
CA GLY A 137 3.90 8.83 -1.97
C GLY A 137 2.51 9.08 -1.36
N PRO A 138 1.75 10.03 -1.88
CA PRO A 138 0.40 10.34 -1.43
C PRO A 138 -0.56 9.13 -1.48
N VAL A 139 -1.74 9.27 -0.88
CA VAL A 139 -2.80 8.26 -0.96
C VAL A 139 -3.27 8.09 -2.41
N GLY A 140 -3.57 6.86 -2.83
CA GLY A 140 -4.08 6.57 -4.17
C GLY A 140 -3.02 6.54 -5.28
N GLN A 141 -1.73 6.62 -4.95
CA GLN A 141 -0.64 6.62 -5.93
C GLN A 141 -0.10 5.20 -6.27
N GLY A 142 -0.86 4.15 -6.00
CA GLY A 142 -0.56 2.78 -6.42
C GLY A 142 0.52 2.07 -5.59
N LYS A 143 0.84 2.56 -4.38
CA LYS A 143 1.87 1.94 -3.51
C LYS A 143 1.57 0.47 -3.21
N SER A 144 0.36 0.15 -2.77
CA SER A 144 -0.04 -1.23 -2.44
C SER A 144 0.06 -2.15 -3.66
N THR A 145 -0.33 -1.67 -4.84
CA THR A 145 -0.22 -2.42 -6.09
C THR A 145 1.24 -2.71 -6.46
N THR A 146 2.11 -1.70 -6.33
CA THR A 146 3.56 -1.86 -6.56
C THR A 146 4.18 -2.79 -5.52
N MET A 147 3.78 -2.68 -4.25
CA MET A 147 4.22 -3.56 -3.16
C MET A 147 3.80 -5.01 -3.44
N ALA A 148 2.56 -5.23 -3.85
CA ALA A 148 2.07 -6.55 -4.21
C ALA A 148 2.89 -7.16 -5.37
N ALA A 149 3.21 -6.37 -6.40
CA ALA A 149 4.07 -6.83 -7.49
C ALA A 149 5.48 -7.19 -7.02
N ILE A 150 6.07 -6.44 -6.08
CA ILE A 150 7.39 -6.76 -5.48
C ILE A 150 7.33 -8.07 -4.71
N ILE A 151 6.34 -8.25 -3.84
CA ILE A 151 6.15 -9.48 -3.05
C ILE A 151 5.92 -10.68 -3.98
N ASP A 152 5.07 -10.54 -4.99
CA ASP A 152 4.78 -11.63 -5.92
C ASP A 152 6.04 -11.99 -6.74
N ARG A 153 6.85 -11.01 -7.12
CA ARG A 153 8.13 -11.25 -7.80
C ARG A 153 9.13 -12.02 -6.93
N ILE A 154 9.20 -11.71 -5.62
CA ILE A 154 9.98 -12.49 -4.65
C ILE A 154 9.43 -13.92 -4.57
N ASN A 155 8.12 -14.08 -4.42
CA ASN A 155 7.41 -15.35 -4.37
C ASN A 155 7.67 -16.24 -5.59
N GLU A 156 7.78 -15.65 -6.79
CA GLU A 156 8.08 -16.38 -8.03
C GLU A 156 9.54 -16.83 -8.15
N THR A 157 10.45 -16.06 -7.60
CA THR A 157 11.89 -16.23 -7.89
C THR A 157 12.68 -16.84 -6.76
N ARG A 158 12.22 -16.69 -5.50
CA ARG A 158 12.93 -17.11 -4.28
C ARG A 158 12.12 -18.12 -3.47
N ALA A 159 12.80 -19.01 -2.78
CA ALA A 159 12.20 -19.97 -1.83
C ALA A 159 12.40 -19.45 -0.41
N GLU A 160 11.51 -18.55 0.01
CA GLU A 160 11.60 -17.80 1.25
C GLU A 160 10.31 -17.92 2.07
N HIS A 161 10.38 -17.64 3.37
CA HIS A 161 9.21 -17.41 4.19
C HIS A 161 8.91 -15.90 4.21
N ILE A 162 7.77 -15.51 3.68
CA ILE A 162 7.28 -14.12 3.58
C ILE A 162 6.12 -13.95 4.55
N VAL A 163 6.20 -12.96 5.43
CA VAL A 163 5.08 -12.56 6.28
C VAL A 163 4.64 -11.17 5.90
N THR A 164 3.34 -11.00 5.62
CA THR A 164 2.74 -9.67 5.46
C THR A 164 1.91 -9.32 6.69
N ILE A 165 1.93 -8.05 7.10
CA ILE A 165 1.16 -7.51 8.21
C ILE A 165 0.38 -6.32 7.67
N GLU A 166 -0.95 -6.42 7.62
CA GLU A 166 -1.81 -5.50 6.86
C GLU A 166 -3.05 -5.08 7.67
N ASP A 167 -3.62 -3.90 7.37
CA ASP A 167 -4.86 -3.40 7.99
C ASP A 167 -5.75 -2.65 6.99
N PRO A 168 -6.66 -3.37 6.29
CA PRO A 168 -6.75 -4.83 6.12
C PRO A 168 -5.88 -5.37 4.97
N VAL A 169 -5.93 -6.69 4.71
CA VAL A 169 -5.31 -7.33 3.54
C VAL A 169 -5.89 -6.76 2.25
N GLU A 170 -5.02 -6.23 1.36
CA GLU A 170 -5.42 -5.62 0.09
C GLU A 170 -5.22 -6.53 -1.13
N TYR A 171 -4.28 -7.49 -1.09
CA TYR A 171 -4.03 -8.48 -2.15
C TYR A 171 -3.87 -9.86 -1.52
N VAL A 172 -4.35 -10.89 -2.19
CA VAL A 172 -4.16 -12.27 -1.75
C VAL A 172 -3.08 -12.91 -2.59
N PHE A 173 -2.10 -13.53 -1.91
CA PHE A 173 -1.00 -14.21 -2.56
C PHE A 173 -1.18 -15.72 -2.51
N ASP A 174 -1.03 -16.37 -3.66
CA ASP A 174 -0.86 -17.82 -3.73
C ASP A 174 0.60 -18.18 -3.46
N ASN A 175 0.84 -19.26 -2.72
CA ASN A 175 2.20 -19.79 -2.55
C ASN A 175 2.74 -20.31 -3.88
N LYS A 176 3.88 -19.77 -4.34
CA LYS A 176 4.59 -20.21 -5.55
C LYS A 176 5.89 -20.94 -5.15
N LYS A 177 7.04 -20.24 -5.16
CA LYS A 177 8.28 -20.76 -4.59
C LYS A 177 8.44 -20.47 -3.12
N SER A 178 7.90 -19.33 -2.67
CA SER A 178 7.91 -18.93 -1.27
C SER A 178 6.67 -19.44 -0.53
N LEU A 179 6.77 -19.54 0.79
CA LEU A 179 5.65 -19.67 1.71
C LEU A 179 5.23 -18.26 2.12
N ILE A 180 3.96 -17.89 1.91
CA ILE A 180 3.45 -16.57 2.30
C ILE A 180 2.38 -16.71 3.37
N HIS A 181 2.58 -16.05 4.50
CA HIS A 181 1.59 -15.86 5.54
C HIS A 181 1.16 -14.42 5.63
N GLN A 182 -0.12 -14.15 5.39
CA GLN A 182 -0.72 -12.82 5.49
C GLN A 182 -1.45 -12.70 6.82
N ARG A 183 -1.09 -11.70 7.61
CA ARG A 183 -1.67 -11.43 8.93
C ARG A 183 -2.42 -10.11 8.89
N GLU A 184 -3.72 -10.16 9.14
CA GLU A 184 -4.56 -8.97 9.25
C GLU A 184 -4.58 -8.47 10.69
N VAL A 185 -4.23 -7.20 10.86
CA VAL A 185 -4.29 -6.52 12.17
C VAL A 185 -5.73 -6.50 12.68
N HIS A 186 -5.89 -6.71 13.98
CA HIS A 186 -7.16 -6.87 14.70
C HIS A 186 -7.95 -8.16 14.40
N ILE A 187 -7.41 -9.06 13.57
CA ILE A 187 -7.92 -10.42 13.35
C ILE A 187 -6.85 -11.44 13.78
N ASP A 188 -5.70 -11.40 13.13
CA ASP A 188 -4.59 -12.36 13.33
C ASP A 188 -3.54 -11.82 14.30
N ALA A 189 -3.55 -10.54 14.59
CA ALA A 189 -2.67 -9.87 15.53
C ALA A 189 -3.36 -8.63 16.13
N PRO A 190 -3.02 -8.23 17.38
CA PRO A 190 -3.65 -7.06 18.00
C PRO A 190 -3.29 -5.74 17.30
N ASP A 191 -2.04 -5.59 16.85
CA ASP A 191 -1.51 -4.42 16.17
C ASP A 191 -0.27 -4.76 15.34
N PHE A 192 0.26 -3.77 14.59
CA PHE A 192 1.44 -3.94 13.74
C PHE A 192 2.71 -4.29 14.54
N ALA A 193 2.92 -3.64 15.68
CA ALA A 193 4.12 -3.84 16.49
C ALA A 193 4.18 -5.25 17.07
N ALA A 194 3.07 -5.75 17.64
CA ALA A 194 2.96 -7.10 18.18
C ALA A 194 3.15 -8.17 17.08
N ALA A 195 2.55 -7.97 15.90
CA ALA A 195 2.70 -8.88 14.77
C ALA A 195 4.17 -8.94 14.29
N LEU A 196 4.83 -7.78 14.20
CA LEU A 196 6.23 -7.68 13.77
C LEU A 196 7.17 -8.32 14.80
N GLN A 197 6.94 -8.12 16.10
CA GLN A 197 7.69 -8.77 17.16
C GLN A 197 7.51 -10.30 17.17
N ALA A 198 6.33 -10.80 16.82
CA ALA A 198 6.09 -12.23 16.67
C ALA A 198 6.89 -12.82 15.50
N ALA A 199 6.96 -12.10 14.36
CA ALA A 199 7.67 -12.54 13.17
C ALA A 199 9.15 -12.89 13.41
N PHE A 200 9.82 -12.24 14.37
CA PHE A 200 11.20 -12.61 14.76
C PHE A 200 11.38 -14.06 15.25
N ARG A 201 10.29 -14.76 15.57
CA ARG A 201 10.30 -16.15 16.04
C ARG A 201 9.66 -17.13 15.06
N GLU A 202 9.30 -16.64 13.87
CA GLU A 202 8.55 -17.41 12.87
C GLU A 202 9.43 -17.87 11.68
N ASP A 203 10.77 -17.79 11.80
CA ASP A 203 11.74 -18.14 10.74
C ASP A 203 11.44 -17.41 9.42
N VAL A 204 11.25 -16.09 9.51
CA VAL A 204 10.86 -15.23 8.37
C VAL A 204 12.09 -14.69 7.69
N ASN A 205 12.09 -14.63 6.35
CA ASN A 205 13.14 -14.00 5.55
C ASN A 205 12.70 -12.60 5.06
N VAL A 206 11.44 -12.45 4.66
CA VAL A 206 10.88 -11.21 4.11
C VAL A 206 9.66 -10.79 4.92
N ILE A 207 9.66 -9.55 5.39
CA ILE A 207 8.55 -8.98 6.16
C ILE A 207 7.98 -7.79 5.37
N MET A 208 6.70 -7.82 5.08
CA MET A 208 5.98 -6.65 4.56
C MET A 208 5.10 -6.06 5.67
N VAL A 209 5.32 -4.78 5.98
CA VAL A 209 4.48 -4.01 6.89
C VAL A 209 3.68 -3.03 6.05
N GLY A 210 2.36 -3.20 6.00
CA GLY A 210 1.49 -2.43 5.10
C GLY A 210 1.68 -0.92 5.25
N GLU A 211 1.76 -0.44 6.48
CA GLU A 211 2.12 0.93 6.80
C GLU A 211 2.73 1.05 8.21
N MET A 212 3.49 2.12 8.43
CA MET A 212 4.11 2.44 9.71
C MET A 212 3.60 3.78 10.20
N ARG A 213 2.84 3.78 11.29
CA ARG A 213 2.21 4.98 11.84
C ARG A 213 2.78 5.43 13.17
N ASP A 214 3.47 4.56 13.86
CA ASP A 214 3.95 4.77 15.23
C ASP A 214 5.43 4.40 15.40
N GLN A 215 6.01 4.90 16.48
CA GLN A 215 7.43 4.73 16.82
C GLN A 215 7.79 3.25 17.04
N GLU A 216 6.91 2.46 17.66
CA GLU A 216 7.20 1.07 18.02
C GLU A 216 7.29 0.19 16.78
N THR A 217 6.34 0.35 15.85
CA THR A 217 6.34 -0.33 14.55
C THR A 217 7.59 0.02 13.74
N ILE A 218 7.95 1.32 13.66
CA ILE A 218 9.15 1.77 12.93
C ILE A 218 10.42 1.21 13.57
N GLY A 219 10.54 1.28 14.90
CA GLY A 219 11.72 0.76 15.62
C GLY A 219 11.91 -0.74 15.42
N SER A 220 10.83 -1.50 15.47
CA SER A 220 10.85 -2.94 15.20
C SER A 220 11.20 -3.26 13.74
N ALA A 221 10.68 -2.50 12.77
CA ALA A 221 10.98 -2.65 11.34
C ALA A 221 12.46 -2.36 11.03
N VAL A 222 13.03 -1.29 11.58
CA VAL A 222 14.44 -0.96 11.43
C VAL A 222 15.32 -2.04 12.07
N THR A 223 14.95 -2.53 13.25
CA THR A 223 15.67 -3.63 13.92
C THR A 223 15.61 -4.92 13.10
N ALA A 224 14.46 -5.28 12.54
CA ALA A 224 14.33 -6.45 11.65
C ALA A 224 15.28 -6.35 10.45
N ALA A 225 15.29 -5.18 9.79
CA ALA A 225 16.16 -4.94 8.64
C ALA A 225 17.66 -4.97 8.99
N GLU A 226 18.02 -4.58 10.21
CA GLU A 226 19.39 -4.62 10.71
C GLU A 226 19.83 -6.04 11.08
N THR A 227 18.90 -6.89 11.53
CA THR A 227 19.15 -8.26 12.01
C THR A 227 19.00 -9.35 10.96
N GLY A 228 18.92 -9.00 9.69
CA GLY A 228 19.02 -9.97 8.59
C GLY A 228 17.75 -10.18 7.76
N HIS A 229 16.66 -9.44 8.02
CA HIS A 229 15.43 -9.56 7.25
C HIS A 229 15.36 -8.52 6.12
N LEU A 230 14.74 -8.87 5.01
CA LEU A 230 14.28 -7.90 4.05
C LEU A 230 12.94 -7.34 4.51
N VAL A 231 12.93 -6.07 4.89
CA VAL A 231 11.71 -5.39 5.34
C VAL A 231 11.22 -4.43 4.27
N LEU A 232 9.97 -4.59 3.87
CA LEU A 232 9.27 -3.77 2.89
C LEU A 232 8.13 -3.02 3.59
N SER A 233 8.00 -1.71 3.39
CA SER A 233 6.90 -0.97 4.00
C SER A 233 6.50 0.26 3.21
N THR A 234 5.42 0.93 3.63
CA THR A 234 4.93 2.15 3.00
C THR A 234 4.85 3.32 3.98
N LEU A 235 5.04 4.53 3.44
CA LEU A 235 4.77 5.80 4.12
C LEU A 235 4.06 6.78 3.18
N HIS A 236 3.44 7.82 3.76
CA HIS A 236 2.71 8.85 3.01
C HIS A 236 3.51 10.16 2.85
N THR A 237 4.81 10.05 2.68
CA THR A 237 5.72 11.16 2.39
C THR A 237 5.87 11.36 0.89
N ASN A 238 6.39 12.51 0.45
CA ASN A 238 6.43 12.87 -0.97
C ASN A 238 7.76 12.55 -1.66
N ASP A 239 8.86 12.45 -0.90
CA ASP A 239 10.21 12.23 -1.39
C ASP A 239 11.07 11.49 -0.36
N ALA A 240 12.29 11.11 -0.75
CA ALA A 240 13.20 10.33 0.07
C ALA A 240 13.72 11.10 1.29
N SER A 241 14.05 12.38 1.14
CA SER A 241 14.55 13.22 2.25
C SER A 241 13.51 13.36 3.34
N GLN A 242 12.28 13.73 2.95
CA GLN A 242 11.14 13.84 3.86
C GLN A 242 10.82 12.51 4.55
N THR A 243 11.00 11.38 3.85
CA THR A 243 10.78 10.04 4.41
C THR A 243 11.75 9.76 5.55
N ILE A 244 13.03 10.02 5.34
CA ILE A 244 14.08 9.81 6.34
C ILE A 244 13.83 10.70 7.56
N ASP A 245 13.56 11.99 7.36
CA ASP A 245 13.23 12.91 8.44
C ASP A 245 12.00 12.46 9.21
N ARG A 246 10.94 12.07 8.52
CA ARG A 246 9.70 11.58 9.14
C ARG A 246 9.94 10.36 10.04
N ILE A 247 10.76 9.41 9.60
CA ILE A 247 11.13 8.24 10.41
C ILE A 247 11.87 8.69 11.69
N ILE A 248 12.86 9.56 11.55
CA ILE A 248 13.69 10.02 12.67
C ILE A 248 12.86 10.83 13.68
N ASP A 249 11.98 11.71 13.19
CA ASP A 249 11.16 12.60 14.01
C ASP A 249 10.08 11.86 14.83
N MET A 250 9.76 10.61 14.48
CA MET A 250 8.90 9.76 15.31
C MET A 250 9.54 9.38 16.65
N PHE A 251 10.87 9.52 16.79
CA PHE A 251 11.59 9.16 18.00
C PHE A 251 11.91 10.36 18.89
N PRO A 252 11.94 10.18 20.23
CA PRO A 252 12.36 11.22 21.14
C PRO A 252 13.78 11.71 20.81
N PRO A 253 14.10 12.99 21.05
CA PRO A 253 15.41 13.57 20.71
C PRO A 253 16.62 12.76 21.18
N GLY A 254 16.54 12.14 22.36
CA GLY A 254 17.62 11.30 22.90
C GLY A 254 17.86 9.99 22.15
N GLN A 255 16.94 9.54 21.30
CA GLN A 255 17.06 8.30 20.51
C GLN A 255 17.37 8.58 19.03
N GLN A 256 17.15 9.79 18.54
CA GLN A 256 17.27 10.12 17.12
C GLN A 256 18.66 9.83 16.54
N SER A 257 19.73 10.09 17.31
CA SER A 257 21.09 9.80 16.84
C SER A 257 21.33 8.30 16.62
N GLN A 258 20.81 7.46 17.50
CA GLN A 258 20.88 6.01 17.35
C GLN A 258 20.09 5.53 16.14
N VAL A 259 18.85 6.03 15.97
CA VAL A 259 17.99 5.67 14.83
C VAL A 259 18.63 6.09 13.50
N ARG A 260 19.30 7.26 13.44
CA ARG A 260 20.07 7.67 12.24
C ARG A 260 21.13 6.66 11.86
N VAL A 261 21.88 6.16 12.83
CA VAL A 261 22.95 5.16 12.60
C VAL A 261 22.32 3.85 12.10
N GLN A 262 21.26 3.37 12.75
CA GLN A 262 20.58 2.14 12.36
C GLN A 262 19.94 2.27 10.97
N LEU A 263 19.22 3.34 10.69
CA LEU A 263 18.60 3.58 9.39
C LEU A 263 19.67 3.71 8.28
N ALA A 264 20.77 4.43 8.55
CA ALA A 264 21.86 4.56 7.59
C ALA A 264 22.52 3.22 7.21
N SER A 265 22.52 2.23 8.11
CA SER A 265 23.08 0.89 7.86
C SER A 265 22.08 -0.07 7.25
N SER A 266 20.80 0.03 7.61
CA SER A 266 19.76 -0.93 7.20
C SER A 266 18.99 -0.49 5.94
N LEU A 267 18.89 0.80 5.64
CA LEU A 267 18.15 1.29 4.48
C LEU A 267 18.72 0.69 3.18
N ALA A 268 17.86 0.09 2.37
CA ALA A 268 18.19 -0.39 1.04
C ALA A 268 17.91 0.66 -0.03
N GLY A 269 16.75 1.31 0.07
CA GLY A 269 16.32 2.36 -0.84
C GLY A 269 14.93 2.88 -0.51
N ILE A 270 14.56 3.97 -1.16
CA ILE A 270 13.25 4.61 -1.08
C ILE A 270 12.75 4.86 -2.49
N PHE A 271 11.56 4.37 -2.79
CA PHE A 271 10.86 4.56 -4.06
C PHE A 271 9.63 5.45 -3.83
N SER A 272 9.72 6.71 -4.23
CA SER A 272 8.59 7.63 -4.17
C SER A 272 7.82 7.59 -5.48
N GLN A 273 6.51 7.34 -5.43
CA GLN A 273 5.68 7.10 -6.61
C GLN A 273 4.54 8.09 -6.73
N ARG A 274 4.29 8.53 -7.97
CA ARG A 274 3.11 9.29 -8.40
C ARG A 274 2.53 8.68 -9.66
N LEU A 275 1.22 8.55 -9.74
CA LEU A 275 0.51 8.09 -10.94
C LEU A 275 0.09 9.27 -11.79
N ILE A 276 0.53 9.29 -13.03
CA ILE A 276 0.31 10.39 -13.99
C ILE A 276 -0.65 9.91 -15.09
N PRO A 277 -1.66 10.72 -15.46
CA PRO A 277 -2.55 10.41 -16.59
C PRO A 277 -1.78 10.29 -17.91
N ARG A 278 -1.98 9.19 -18.62
CA ARG A 278 -1.37 8.94 -19.93
C ARG A 278 -2.16 9.60 -21.05
N ILE A 279 -1.48 9.93 -22.14
CA ILE A 279 -2.08 10.43 -23.39
C ILE A 279 -3.03 9.39 -23.98
N GLN A 280 -2.67 8.11 -23.90
CA GLN A 280 -3.46 6.98 -24.44
C GLN A 280 -4.54 6.47 -23.45
N GLY A 281 -4.73 7.15 -22.31
CA GLY A 281 -5.62 6.72 -21.23
C GLY A 281 -4.93 5.80 -20.21
N GLY A 282 -5.55 5.72 -19.04
CA GLY A 282 -4.96 5.05 -17.89
C GLY A 282 -3.91 5.88 -17.17
N LEU A 283 -3.14 5.22 -16.30
CA LEU A 283 -2.12 5.85 -15.46
C LEU A 283 -0.76 5.20 -15.67
N ILE A 284 0.31 5.98 -15.48
CA ILE A 284 1.70 5.49 -15.52
C ILE A 284 2.46 6.05 -14.31
N PRO A 285 3.33 5.26 -13.64
CA PRO A 285 4.10 5.76 -12.53
C PRO A 285 5.24 6.68 -13.00
N ALA A 286 5.30 7.89 -12.45
CA ALA A 286 6.52 8.67 -12.31
C ALA A 286 7.09 8.40 -10.92
N TYR A 287 8.40 8.42 -10.77
CA TYR A 287 9.02 8.04 -9.51
C TYR A 287 10.33 8.77 -9.23
N GLU A 288 10.64 8.91 -7.95
CA GLU A 288 11.97 9.17 -7.45
C GLU A 288 12.52 7.89 -6.83
N LEU A 289 13.77 7.55 -7.12
CA LEU A 289 14.44 6.40 -6.52
C LEU A 289 15.73 6.85 -5.85
N LEU A 290 15.79 6.67 -4.54
CA LEU A 290 16.99 6.69 -3.73
C LEU A 290 17.52 5.28 -3.54
N ILE A 291 18.80 5.06 -3.85
CA ILE A 291 19.54 3.85 -3.47
C ILE A 291 20.53 4.23 -2.38
N ASN A 292 20.50 3.52 -1.26
CA ASN A 292 21.40 3.84 -0.15
C ASN A 292 22.84 3.42 -0.49
N ASN A 293 23.65 4.40 -0.83
CA ASN A 293 25.10 4.25 -0.98
C ASN A 293 25.85 4.91 0.22
N SER A 294 27.18 4.87 0.20
CA SER A 294 28.00 5.42 1.28
C SER A 294 27.80 6.94 1.49
N ALA A 295 27.51 7.69 0.43
CA ALA A 295 27.25 9.13 0.52
C ALA A 295 25.91 9.38 1.22
N VAL A 296 24.84 8.71 0.81
CA VAL A 296 23.53 8.78 1.45
C VAL A 296 23.59 8.36 2.92
N ALA A 297 24.24 7.22 3.20
CA ALA A 297 24.39 6.72 4.56
C ALA A 297 25.13 7.73 5.48
N ASN A 298 26.14 8.44 4.97
CA ASN A 298 26.83 9.49 5.72
C ASN A 298 25.92 10.69 6.00
N LEU A 299 25.17 11.15 4.98
CA LEU A 299 24.23 12.27 5.14
C LEU A 299 23.15 11.95 6.18
N ILE A 300 22.64 10.72 6.20
CA ILE A 300 21.67 10.28 7.22
C ILE A 300 22.30 10.35 8.62
N ARG A 301 23.52 9.81 8.83
CA ARG A 301 24.21 9.82 10.14
C ARG A 301 24.47 11.24 10.63
N GLU A 302 24.86 12.14 9.74
CA GLU A 302 25.17 13.53 10.05
C GLU A 302 23.94 14.42 10.20
N GLY A 303 22.73 13.94 9.86
CA GLY A 303 21.49 14.71 9.87
C GLY A 303 21.40 15.75 8.76
N ARG A 304 22.11 15.53 7.65
CA ARG A 304 22.15 16.40 6.46
C ARG A 304 21.24 15.88 5.36
N THR A 305 20.05 15.47 5.72
CA THR A 305 19.06 14.84 4.82
C THR A 305 18.65 15.75 3.66
N HIS A 306 18.68 17.07 3.83
CA HIS A 306 18.41 18.06 2.79
C HIS A 306 19.38 18.01 1.60
N GLU A 307 20.55 17.40 1.73
CA GLU A 307 21.53 17.23 0.66
C GLU A 307 21.30 15.96 -0.17
N ILE A 308 20.42 15.06 0.29
CA ILE A 308 20.12 13.78 -0.38
C ILE A 308 19.58 14.01 -1.79
N ALA A 309 18.76 15.05 -2.00
CA ALA A 309 18.24 15.39 -3.32
C ALA A 309 19.38 15.62 -4.34
N THR A 310 20.46 16.28 -3.92
CA THR A 310 21.65 16.48 -4.77
C THR A 310 22.34 15.16 -5.11
N VAL A 311 22.44 14.23 -4.14
CA VAL A 311 23.03 12.91 -4.38
C VAL A 311 22.17 12.13 -5.38
N ILE A 312 20.83 12.15 -5.27
CA ILE A 312 19.94 11.49 -6.23
C ILE A 312 20.18 12.03 -7.64
N GLN A 313 20.25 13.35 -7.82
CA GLN A 313 20.46 13.99 -9.13
C GLN A 313 21.82 13.65 -9.77
N THR A 314 22.85 13.47 -8.95
CA THR A 314 24.22 13.22 -9.43
C THR A 314 24.58 11.74 -9.56
N SER A 315 23.79 10.83 -8.98
CA SER A 315 24.06 9.37 -8.97
C SER A 315 23.19 8.58 -9.97
N SER A 316 22.86 9.17 -11.11
CA SER A 316 22.04 8.49 -12.13
C SER A 316 22.69 7.24 -12.72
N GLN A 317 24.03 7.15 -12.73
CA GLN A 317 24.75 5.95 -13.16
C GLN A 317 24.58 4.76 -12.21
N GLU A 318 24.24 5.02 -10.93
CA GLU A 318 23.91 4.01 -9.93
C GLU A 318 22.44 3.58 -10.00
N GLY A 319 21.63 4.21 -10.87
CA GLY A 319 20.20 3.94 -11.04
C GLY A 319 19.29 4.88 -10.25
N MET A 320 19.83 5.87 -9.55
CA MET A 320 19.03 6.89 -8.88
C MET A 320 18.39 7.85 -9.90
N ILE A 321 17.20 8.32 -9.60
CA ILE A 321 16.48 9.29 -10.44
C ILE A 321 15.62 10.17 -9.54
N ASP A 322 15.57 11.46 -9.82
CA ASP A 322 14.63 12.38 -9.19
C ASP A 322 13.29 12.41 -9.94
N MET A 323 12.23 12.87 -9.26
CA MET A 323 10.87 12.91 -9.77
C MET A 323 10.76 13.72 -11.07
N ASP A 324 11.43 14.89 -11.14
CA ASP A 324 11.31 15.79 -12.28
C ASP A 324 11.95 15.21 -13.53
N ARG A 325 13.07 14.52 -13.38
CA ARG A 325 13.71 13.77 -14.46
C ARG A 325 12.85 12.60 -14.94
N SER A 326 12.24 11.86 -14.02
CA SER A 326 11.31 10.77 -14.34
C SER A 326 10.13 11.29 -15.16
N LEU A 327 9.54 12.39 -14.76
CA LEU A 327 8.45 13.06 -15.50
C LEU A 327 8.90 13.50 -16.91
N ALA A 328 10.07 14.14 -17.02
CA ALA A 328 10.60 14.56 -18.32
C ALA A 328 10.88 13.36 -19.25
N GLU A 329 11.33 12.23 -18.71
CA GLU A 329 11.51 11.00 -19.50
C GLU A 329 10.18 10.45 -20.03
N LEU A 330 9.09 10.52 -19.24
CA LEU A 330 7.75 10.12 -19.68
C LEU A 330 7.21 11.05 -20.79
N VAL A 331 7.46 12.34 -20.69
CA VAL A 331 7.10 13.31 -21.74
C VAL A 331 7.87 13.01 -23.03
N ARG A 332 9.19 12.80 -22.96
CA ARG A 332 10.03 12.48 -24.13
C ARG A 332 9.65 11.15 -24.80
N ARG A 333 9.10 10.19 -24.05
CA ARG A 333 8.54 8.93 -24.59
C ARG A 333 7.15 9.10 -25.20
N GLY A 334 6.52 10.27 -25.07
CA GLY A 334 5.14 10.52 -25.55
C GLY A 334 4.07 9.80 -24.71
N GLU A 335 4.39 9.44 -23.48
CA GLU A 335 3.45 8.78 -22.56
C GLU A 335 2.53 9.77 -21.84
N VAL A 336 3.06 10.94 -21.50
CA VAL A 336 2.40 11.97 -20.70
C VAL A 336 2.54 13.32 -21.39
N THR A 337 1.52 14.18 -21.28
CA THR A 337 1.62 15.55 -21.80
C THR A 337 2.53 16.41 -20.90
N VAL A 338 3.10 17.48 -21.46
CA VAL A 338 3.92 18.43 -20.68
C VAL A 338 3.10 19.05 -19.56
N GLU A 339 1.83 19.38 -19.81
CA GLU A 339 0.93 19.98 -18.82
C GLU A 339 0.70 19.04 -17.63
N ASN A 340 0.40 17.77 -17.89
CA ASN A 340 0.21 16.77 -16.84
C ASN A 340 1.49 16.55 -16.04
N ALA A 341 2.64 16.47 -16.70
CA ALA A 341 3.92 16.32 -16.03
C ALA A 341 4.25 17.55 -15.16
N TYR A 342 4.03 18.74 -15.68
CA TYR A 342 4.29 20.01 -14.99
C TYR A 342 3.47 20.16 -13.69
N GLN A 343 2.20 19.72 -13.70
CA GLN A 343 1.34 19.74 -12.50
C GLN A 343 1.84 18.83 -11.37
N HIS A 344 2.66 17.82 -11.71
CA HIS A 344 3.19 16.84 -10.78
C HIS A 344 4.68 17.05 -10.47
N ALA A 345 5.32 18.02 -11.11
CA ALA A 345 6.73 18.34 -10.89
C ALA A 345 6.98 18.78 -9.44
N SER A 346 8.12 18.34 -8.89
CA SER A 346 8.57 18.74 -7.55
C SER A 346 9.21 20.14 -7.59
N ASP A 347 10.00 20.42 -8.63
CA ASP A 347 10.52 21.75 -8.96
C ASP A 347 10.32 22.03 -10.46
N PRO A 348 9.34 22.88 -10.82
CA PRO A 348 9.07 23.22 -12.21
C PRO A 348 10.27 23.71 -13.01
N LYS A 349 11.19 24.45 -12.40
CA LYS A 349 12.41 24.94 -13.06
C LYS A 349 13.41 23.80 -13.36
N THR A 350 13.50 22.84 -12.49
CA THR A 350 14.33 21.65 -12.70
C THR A 350 13.71 20.76 -13.77
N PHE A 351 12.40 20.57 -13.73
CA PHE A 351 11.66 19.83 -14.76
C PHE A 351 11.87 20.43 -16.16
N GLU A 352 11.73 21.78 -16.32
CA GLU A 352 11.96 22.47 -17.60
C GLU A 352 13.40 22.26 -18.14
N ARG A 353 14.39 22.13 -17.27
CA ARG A 353 15.77 21.84 -17.69
C ARG A 353 15.99 20.40 -18.19
N TYR A 354 15.09 19.49 -17.79
CA TYR A 354 15.14 18.09 -18.22
C TYR A 354 14.32 17.83 -19.49
N LEU A 355 13.44 18.75 -19.92
CA LEU A 355 12.69 18.65 -21.19
C LEU A 355 13.61 18.88 -22.39
#